data_ed93fb5bb391b63f5fe30d47a4561865
#
_entry.id   ed93fb5bb391b63f5fe30d47a4561865
#
_cell.length_a   1.000
_cell.length_b   1.000
_cell.length_c   1.000
_cell.angle_alpha   90.00
_cell.angle_beta   90.00
_cell.angle_gamma   90.00
#
_symmetry.space_group_name_H-M   'P 1'
#
loop_
_entity.id
_entity.type
_entity.pdbx_description
1 polymer ?
#
loop_
_entity_poly.entity_id
_entity_poly.type
_entity_poly.pdbx_seq_one_letter_code
_entity_poly.pdbx_strand_id
1 'polypeptide(L)'
;PIATTSAFTIAEGSLKATQSANHGIIKSTISQSTGKWYCEIGIISGSSRMVGVALDTSLVTQNYIGHAADGYGYYSSGQKYSNNSASSYGASYANGDVIGIALDMDAGTVTFYKNNSSQGAAFSSLSGSFVFAVGDDGGSVYVANFGQDSSFAGNETAQGNADGNGI
;
A
#
# COMPACT_ATOMS: atom_id res chain seq x y z
N PRO A 1 8.57 8.13 5.87
CA PRO A 1 8.47 7.79 4.44
C PRO A 1 9.54 8.54 3.66
N ILE A 2 10.13 7.90 2.68
CA ILE A 2 11.03 8.55 1.73
C ILE A 2 10.16 8.94 0.53
N ALA A 3 9.72 10.21 0.50
CA ALA A 3 9.17 10.78 -0.71
C ALA A 3 10.32 11.05 -1.68
N THR A 4 10.19 10.63 -2.89
CA THR A 4 11.32 10.52 -3.78
C THR A 4 11.13 11.27 -5.08
N THR A 5 9.96 11.78 -5.32
CA THR A 5 9.70 12.71 -6.41
C THR A 5 8.97 13.93 -5.85
N SER A 6 9.08 15.07 -6.52
CA SER A 6 8.27 16.26 -6.26
C SER A 6 6.75 16.02 -6.38
N ALA A 7 6.35 14.78 -6.67
CA ALA A 7 4.95 14.35 -6.83
C ALA A 7 4.18 14.22 -5.51
N PHE A 8 4.86 14.14 -4.36
CA PHE A 8 4.20 13.90 -3.08
C PHE A 8 4.43 15.02 -2.08
N THR A 9 3.36 15.44 -1.41
CA THR A 9 3.41 16.21 -0.16
C THR A 9 3.09 15.30 1.00
N ILE A 10 3.92 15.39 2.06
CA ILE A 10 3.81 14.56 3.27
C ILE A 10 3.30 15.41 4.42
N ALA A 11 2.35 14.90 5.18
CA ALA A 11 1.74 15.55 6.33
C ALA A 11 1.42 14.54 7.44
N GLU A 12 0.84 15.02 8.54
CA GLU A 12 0.34 14.21 9.66
C GLU A 12 1.39 13.24 10.21
N GLY A 13 2.56 13.76 10.58
CA GLY A 13 3.65 12.94 11.13
C GLY A 13 4.23 11.95 10.13
N SER A 14 4.17 12.27 8.84
CA SER A 14 4.61 11.41 7.74
C SER A 14 3.69 10.21 7.45
N LEU A 15 2.45 10.26 7.89
CA LEU A 15 1.46 9.20 7.64
C LEU A 15 0.55 9.51 6.46
N LYS A 16 0.34 10.81 6.14
CA LYS A 16 -0.46 11.24 5.00
C LYS A 16 0.42 11.58 3.81
N ALA A 17 0.11 10.98 2.66
CA ALA A 17 0.74 11.24 1.39
C ALA A 17 -0.28 11.80 0.40
N THR A 18 -0.04 13.00 -0.10
CA THR A 18 -0.84 13.62 -1.16
C THR A 18 -0.01 13.62 -2.44
N GLN A 19 -0.46 12.91 -3.43
CA GLN A 19 0.15 12.88 -4.76
C GLN A 19 -0.42 14.02 -5.60
N SER A 20 0.44 14.89 -6.09
CA SER A 20 0.05 16.10 -6.82
C SER A 20 0.29 16.02 -8.34
N ALA A 21 0.99 15.01 -8.80
CA ALA A 21 1.36 14.85 -10.21
C ALA A 21 1.21 13.39 -10.64
N ASN A 22 1.19 13.19 -11.95
CA ASN A 22 1.16 11.89 -12.57
C ASN A 22 2.44 11.14 -12.24
N HIS A 23 2.32 9.86 -11.99
CA HIS A 23 3.39 8.91 -11.72
C HIS A 23 4.24 9.21 -10.48
N GLY A 24 4.41 8.22 -9.69
CA GLY A 24 5.28 8.27 -8.52
C GLY A 24 4.92 7.24 -7.48
N ILE A 25 5.90 6.85 -6.70
CA ILE A 25 5.77 5.90 -5.60
C ILE A 25 6.34 6.55 -4.34
N ILE A 26 5.63 6.44 -3.23
CA ILE A 26 6.18 6.72 -1.91
C ILE A 26 6.27 5.41 -1.14
N LYS A 27 7.37 5.22 -0.43
CA LYS A 27 7.70 4.01 0.32
C LYS A 27 7.81 4.27 1.82
N SER A 28 7.47 3.27 2.63
CA SER A 28 7.82 3.27 4.05
C SER A 28 9.36 3.19 4.23
N THR A 29 9.83 3.54 5.42
CA THR A 29 11.28 3.60 5.71
C THR A 29 11.83 2.31 6.33
N ILE A 30 10.95 1.42 6.80
CA ILE A 30 11.36 0.19 7.46
C ILE A 30 11.15 -0.96 6.49
N SER A 31 12.23 -1.63 6.13
CA SER A 31 12.19 -2.79 5.24
C SER A 31 12.10 -4.09 6.03
N GLN A 32 11.45 -5.08 5.43
CA GLN A 32 11.12 -6.36 6.01
C GLN A 32 11.66 -7.49 5.13
N SER A 33 12.52 -8.34 5.69
CA SER A 33 13.08 -9.49 4.97
C SER A 33 12.68 -10.84 5.59
N THR A 34 12.08 -10.83 6.78
CA THR A 34 11.58 -12.00 7.52
C THR A 34 10.35 -11.62 8.33
N GLY A 35 9.59 -12.61 8.80
CA GLY A 35 8.43 -12.40 9.65
C GLY A 35 7.17 -11.96 8.91
N LYS A 36 6.14 -11.65 9.69
CA LYS A 36 4.81 -11.25 9.20
C LYS A 36 4.52 -9.83 9.60
N TRP A 37 4.11 -9.04 8.63
CA TRP A 37 3.94 -7.60 8.76
C TRP A 37 2.61 -7.16 8.19
N TYR A 38 2.01 -6.16 8.81
CA TYR A 38 0.72 -5.64 8.38
C TYR A 38 0.70 -4.12 8.46
N CYS A 39 0.05 -3.49 7.51
CA CYS A 39 -0.35 -2.10 7.60
C CYS A 39 -1.68 -1.89 6.88
N GLU A 40 -2.32 -0.77 7.16
CA GLU A 40 -3.54 -0.34 6.50
C GLU A 40 -3.33 0.99 5.80
N ILE A 41 -3.97 1.15 4.65
CA ILE A 41 -3.95 2.38 3.86
C ILE A 41 -5.38 2.85 3.66
N GLY A 42 -5.74 3.96 4.28
CA GLY A 42 -7.00 4.67 4.02
C GLY A 42 -6.91 5.40 2.68
N ILE A 43 -7.88 5.19 1.83
CA ILE A 43 -8.01 5.82 0.50
C ILE A 43 -8.88 7.06 0.63
N ILE A 44 -8.28 8.22 0.81
CA ILE A 44 -9.03 9.45 1.10
C ILE A 44 -9.63 10.06 -0.17
N SER A 45 -8.84 10.17 -1.23
CA SER A 45 -9.32 10.70 -2.50
C SER A 45 -8.44 10.28 -3.67
N GLY A 46 -8.93 10.50 -4.89
CA GLY A 46 -8.17 10.25 -6.13
C GLY A 46 -8.99 9.46 -7.14
N SER A 47 -8.44 9.30 -8.34
CA SER A 47 -9.03 8.52 -9.43
C SER A 47 -8.25 7.25 -9.72
N SER A 48 -6.94 7.33 -9.72
CA SER A 48 -6.02 6.20 -9.87
C SER A 48 -5.37 5.94 -8.53
N ARG A 49 -5.50 4.73 -8.01
CA ARG A 49 -5.01 4.40 -6.66
C ARG A 49 -4.34 3.05 -6.69
N MET A 50 -3.11 3.01 -6.20
CA MET A 50 -2.38 1.76 -6.05
C MET A 50 -1.73 1.68 -4.69
N VAL A 51 -1.88 0.54 -4.05
CA VAL A 51 -1.22 0.19 -2.80
C VAL A 51 -0.44 -1.10 -2.99
N GLY A 52 0.61 -1.32 -2.22
CA GLY A 52 1.40 -2.54 -2.38
C GLY A 52 2.68 -2.58 -1.60
N VAL A 53 3.59 -3.41 -2.09
CA VAL A 53 4.94 -3.54 -1.56
C VAL A 53 5.96 -3.41 -2.69
N ALA A 54 7.13 -2.92 -2.37
CA ALA A 54 8.26 -2.83 -3.31
C ALA A 54 9.56 -3.25 -2.61
N LEU A 55 10.53 -3.73 -3.36
CA LEU A 55 11.87 -3.92 -2.81
C LEU A 55 12.39 -2.58 -2.25
N ASP A 56 13.10 -2.62 -1.16
CA ASP A 56 13.69 -1.42 -0.54
C ASP A 56 14.68 -0.71 -1.48
N THR A 57 15.33 -1.47 -2.36
CA THR A 57 16.22 -0.99 -3.42
C THR A 57 15.48 -0.44 -4.64
N SER A 58 14.16 -0.65 -4.74
CA SER A 58 13.34 -0.18 -5.87
C SER A 58 13.43 1.33 -6.05
N LEU A 59 13.60 1.74 -7.30
CA LEU A 59 13.63 3.16 -7.66
C LEU A 59 12.22 3.75 -7.58
N VAL A 60 12.09 4.82 -6.86
CA VAL A 60 10.83 5.55 -6.65
C VAL A 60 10.45 6.47 -7.82
N THR A 61 11.31 6.57 -8.81
CA THR A 61 11.04 7.23 -10.11
C THR A 61 10.21 6.35 -11.06
N GLN A 62 9.79 5.17 -10.60
CA GLN A 62 8.88 4.32 -11.36
C GLN A 62 7.51 4.98 -11.48
N ASN A 63 6.81 4.69 -12.56
CA ASN A 63 5.51 5.26 -12.84
C ASN A 63 4.47 4.84 -11.80
N TYR A 64 4.47 3.56 -11.39
CA TYR A 64 3.55 2.98 -10.40
C TYR A 64 4.15 1.70 -9.78
N ILE A 65 3.56 1.23 -8.70
CA ILE A 65 3.98 -0.02 -8.04
C ILE A 65 3.73 -1.20 -8.99
N GLY A 66 4.78 -1.98 -9.27
CA GLY A 66 4.71 -3.10 -10.21
C GLY A 66 4.94 -2.71 -11.68
N HIS A 67 5.34 -1.47 -11.98
CA HIS A 67 5.86 -1.11 -13.29
C HIS A 67 7.13 -1.92 -13.62
N ALA A 68 8.00 -2.12 -12.65
CA ALA A 68 9.13 -3.03 -12.76
C ALA A 68 8.90 -4.32 -11.95
N ALA A 69 9.80 -5.28 -12.07
CA ALA A 69 9.71 -6.59 -11.40
C ALA A 69 9.95 -6.53 -9.88
N ASP A 70 10.33 -5.38 -9.35
CA ASP A 70 10.67 -5.11 -7.96
C ASP A 70 9.50 -4.56 -7.12
N GLY A 71 8.30 -4.52 -7.70
CA GLY A 71 7.07 -4.05 -7.06
C GLY A 71 5.87 -4.95 -7.31
N TYR A 72 4.96 -4.98 -6.33
CA TYR A 72 3.76 -5.79 -6.32
C TYR A 72 2.58 -4.94 -5.86
N GLY A 73 1.72 -4.53 -6.79
CA GLY A 73 0.66 -3.57 -6.56
C GLY A 73 -0.74 -4.17 -6.65
N TYR A 74 -1.66 -3.61 -5.86
CA TYR A 74 -3.10 -3.79 -5.99
C TYR A 74 -3.72 -2.48 -6.43
N TYR A 75 -4.33 -2.49 -7.60
CA TYR A 75 -4.90 -1.31 -8.25
C TYR A 75 -6.39 -1.19 -7.97
N SER A 76 -6.89 0.04 -7.93
CA SER A 76 -8.29 0.32 -7.57
C SER A 76 -9.35 -0.32 -8.47
N SER A 77 -8.99 -0.75 -9.67
CA SER A 77 -9.89 -1.53 -10.54
C SER A 77 -10.10 -2.99 -10.12
N GLY A 78 -9.37 -3.48 -9.11
CA GLY A 78 -9.39 -4.88 -8.70
C GLY A 78 -8.28 -5.72 -9.34
N GLN A 79 -7.39 -5.12 -10.09
CA GLN A 79 -6.27 -5.79 -10.73
C GLN A 79 -5.03 -5.77 -9.82
N LYS A 80 -4.17 -6.78 -9.98
CA LYS A 80 -2.82 -6.78 -9.40
C LYS A 80 -1.78 -6.56 -10.51
N TYR A 81 -0.69 -5.87 -10.15
CA TYR A 81 0.38 -5.48 -11.07
C TYR A 81 1.74 -5.92 -10.57
N SER A 82 2.55 -6.51 -11.46
CA SER A 82 3.97 -6.73 -11.28
C SER A 82 4.64 -6.86 -12.64
N ASN A 83 5.86 -6.36 -12.77
CA ASN A 83 6.66 -6.42 -14.01
C ASN A 83 5.87 -5.90 -15.24
N ASN A 84 5.22 -4.75 -15.09
CA ASN A 84 4.38 -4.10 -16.12
C ASN A 84 3.25 -5.00 -16.66
N SER A 85 2.83 -5.99 -15.89
CA SER A 85 1.78 -6.93 -16.24
C SER A 85 0.62 -6.84 -15.24
N ALA A 86 -0.60 -6.76 -15.78
CA ALA A 86 -1.83 -6.70 -15.01
C ALA A 86 -2.60 -8.02 -15.10
N SER A 87 -3.22 -8.43 -14.01
CA SER A 87 -4.17 -9.55 -14.01
C SER A 87 -5.30 -9.31 -13.00
N SER A 88 -6.46 -9.92 -13.24
CA SER A 88 -7.59 -9.86 -12.30
C SER A 88 -7.19 -10.47 -10.96
N TYR A 89 -7.66 -9.84 -9.86
CA TYR A 89 -7.28 -10.31 -8.53
C TYR A 89 -8.40 -10.22 -7.51
N GLY A 90 -8.83 -9.02 -7.15
CA GLY A 90 -9.76 -8.79 -6.06
C GLY A 90 -10.89 -7.85 -6.45
N ALA A 91 -11.63 -7.38 -5.45
CA ALA A 91 -12.69 -6.39 -5.64
C ALA A 91 -12.09 -5.02 -6.02
N SER A 92 -12.80 -4.22 -6.80
CA SER A 92 -12.46 -2.80 -6.98
C SER A 92 -12.63 -2.05 -5.67
N TYR A 93 -11.84 -0.97 -5.48
CA TYR A 93 -11.94 -0.12 -4.31
C TYR A 93 -11.94 1.38 -4.68
N ALA A 94 -12.49 2.19 -3.80
CA ALA A 94 -12.78 3.60 -4.04
C ALA A 94 -12.35 4.48 -2.83
N ASN A 95 -12.62 5.77 -2.93
CA ASN A 95 -12.45 6.71 -1.81
C ASN A 95 -13.32 6.27 -0.63
N GLY A 96 -12.77 6.32 0.58
CA GLY A 96 -13.38 5.84 1.81
C GLY A 96 -13.15 4.34 2.08
N ASP A 97 -12.53 3.60 1.18
CA ASP A 97 -12.13 2.22 1.47
C ASP A 97 -10.78 2.18 2.20
N VAL A 98 -10.62 1.20 3.09
CA VAL A 98 -9.36 0.87 3.76
C VAL A 98 -8.79 -0.40 3.15
N ILE A 99 -7.53 -0.35 2.73
CA ILE A 99 -6.83 -1.50 2.17
C ILE A 99 -5.75 -1.97 3.12
N GLY A 100 -5.95 -3.16 3.68
CA GLY A 100 -4.93 -3.85 4.48
C GLY A 100 -3.91 -4.55 3.57
N ILE A 101 -2.65 -4.50 3.95
CA ILE A 101 -1.54 -5.17 3.26
C ILE A 101 -0.87 -6.11 4.26
N ALA A 102 -1.05 -7.41 4.08
CA ALA A 102 -0.38 -8.44 4.87
C ALA A 102 0.79 -9.02 4.06
N LEU A 103 2.00 -8.74 4.54
CA LEU A 103 3.26 -9.23 3.97
C LEU A 103 3.81 -10.34 4.87
N ASP A 104 3.84 -11.57 4.37
CA ASP A 104 4.43 -12.72 5.03
C ASP A 104 5.74 -13.08 4.33
N MET A 105 6.86 -12.63 4.90
CA MET A 105 8.18 -12.87 4.32
C MET A 105 8.72 -14.26 4.65
N ASP A 106 8.15 -14.97 5.63
CA ASP A 106 8.50 -16.36 5.92
C ASP A 106 7.91 -17.30 4.86
N ALA A 107 6.71 -16.98 4.38
CA ALA A 107 6.05 -17.67 3.27
C ALA A 107 6.35 -17.05 1.89
N GLY A 108 6.93 -15.85 1.86
CA GLY A 108 7.17 -15.10 0.63
C GLY A 108 5.88 -14.69 -0.08
N THR A 109 4.86 -14.22 0.66
CA THR A 109 3.56 -13.87 0.07
C THR A 109 3.08 -12.49 0.49
N VAL A 110 2.26 -11.87 -0.37
CA VAL A 110 1.48 -10.69 -0.01
C VAL A 110 0.01 -10.92 -0.29
N THR A 111 -0.82 -10.57 0.70
CA THR A 111 -2.28 -10.64 0.65
C THR A 111 -2.85 -9.25 0.91
N PHE A 112 -3.84 -8.85 0.11
CA PHE A 112 -4.56 -7.61 0.36
C PHE A 112 -5.94 -7.88 0.96
N TYR A 113 -6.39 -6.93 1.76
CA TYR A 113 -7.71 -6.90 2.39
C TYR A 113 -8.42 -5.63 1.96
N LYS A 114 -9.68 -5.72 1.62
CA LYS A 114 -10.54 -4.55 1.42
C LYS A 114 -11.54 -4.48 2.57
N ASN A 115 -11.53 -3.40 3.35
CA ASN A 115 -12.44 -3.20 4.48
C ASN A 115 -12.49 -4.48 5.34
N ASN A 116 -11.33 -4.94 5.78
CA ASN A 116 -11.15 -6.16 6.58
C ASN A 116 -11.52 -7.50 5.89
N SER A 117 -11.91 -7.49 4.60
CA SER A 117 -12.23 -8.69 3.84
C SER A 117 -11.05 -9.13 2.98
N SER A 118 -10.53 -10.32 3.23
CA SER A 118 -9.39 -10.87 2.48
C SER A 118 -9.72 -11.04 1.00
N GLN A 119 -8.80 -10.61 0.14
CA GLN A 119 -8.86 -10.82 -1.30
C GLN A 119 -8.05 -12.07 -1.75
N GLY A 120 -7.51 -12.82 -0.79
CA GLY A 120 -6.62 -13.95 -1.06
C GLY A 120 -5.17 -13.53 -1.33
N ALA A 121 -4.28 -14.50 -1.48
CA ALA A 121 -2.88 -14.22 -1.81
C ALA A 121 -2.76 -13.60 -3.21
N ALA A 122 -2.20 -12.40 -3.27
CA ALA A 122 -1.99 -11.70 -4.54
C ALA A 122 -0.74 -12.23 -5.26
N PHE A 123 0.36 -12.31 -4.54
CA PHE A 123 1.64 -12.74 -5.07
C PHE A 123 2.32 -13.70 -4.11
N SER A 124 3.16 -14.56 -4.66
CA SER A 124 3.96 -15.54 -3.93
C SER A 124 5.39 -15.55 -4.45
N SER A 125 6.26 -16.26 -3.75
CA SER A 125 7.69 -16.35 -4.08
C SER A 125 8.43 -15.01 -3.99
N LEU A 126 7.96 -14.11 -3.11
CA LEU A 126 8.66 -12.88 -2.80
C LEU A 126 9.97 -13.23 -2.08
N SER A 127 11.07 -12.59 -2.50
CA SER A 127 12.38 -12.74 -1.86
C SER A 127 13.14 -11.42 -1.86
N GLY A 128 13.86 -11.13 -0.79
CA GLY A 128 14.56 -9.87 -0.57
C GLY A 128 13.95 -9.06 0.57
N SER A 129 14.26 -7.78 0.64
CA SER A 129 13.73 -6.83 1.64
C SER A 129 12.67 -5.96 1.01
N PHE A 130 11.47 -5.97 1.58
CA PHE A 130 10.33 -5.21 1.08
C PHE A 130 9.92 -4.08 2.02
N VAL A 131 9.38 -3.04 1.45
CA VAL A 131 8.73 -1.91 2.13
C VAL A 131 7.30 -1.78 1.65
N PHE A 132 6.43 -1.23 2.49
CA PHE A 132 5.08 -0.84 2.06
C PHE A 132 5.16 0.40 1.16
N ALA A 133 4.29 0.46 0.17
CA ALA A 133 4.30 1.52 -0.82
C ALA A 133 2.88 1.91 -1.26
N VAL A 134 2.73 3.19 -1.61
CA VAL A 134 1.53 3.71 -2.29
C VAL A 134 1.97 4.61 -3.45
N GLY A 135 1.10 4.78 -4.42
CA GLY A 135 1.33 5.72 -5.51
C GLY A 135 1.09 5.12 -6.89
N ASP A 136 0.61 5.96 -7.77
CA ASP A 136 0.17 5.61 -9.10
C ASP A 136 0.19 6.85 -10.03
N ASP A 137 -0.69 6.86 -11.01
CA ASP A 137 -0.82 7.82 -12.11
C ASP A 137 -1.73 9.02 -11.77
N GLY A 138 -1.69 9.52 -10.55
CA GLY A 138 -2.20 10.87 -10.30
C GLY A 138 -3.15 11.14 -9.14
N GLY A 139 -2.90 12.24 -8.49
CA GLY A 139 -3.85 13.02 -7.69
C GLY A 139 -4.49 12.30 -6.48
N SER A 140 -3.87 11.27 -5.95
CA SER A 140 -4.46 10.48 -4.86
C SER A 140 -3.95 10.91 -3.49
N VAL A 141 -4.81 10.77 -2.47
CA VAL A 141 -4.48 11.03 -1.07
C VAL A 141 -4.63 9.74 -0.28
N TYR A 142 -3.54 9.36 0.39
CA TYR A 142 -3.43 8.16 1.21
C TYR A 142 -3.09 8.51 2.65
N VAL A 143 -3.64 7.77 3.61
CA VAL A 143 -3.22 7.81 5.01
C VAL A 143 -2.82 6.41 5.44
N ALA A 144 -1.60 6.28 5.96
CA ALA A 144 -1.08 5.00 6.42
C ALA A 144 -1.33 4.81 7.92
N ASN A 145 -1.71 3.60 8.30
CA ASN A 145 -1.81 3.15 9.68
C ASN A 145 -0.94 1.89 9.87
N PHE A 146 0.05 2.01 10.75
CA PHE A 146 0.92 0.91 11.17
C PHE A 146 0.56 0.41 12.58
N GLY A 147 -0.70 0.60 13.00
CA GLY A 147 -1.19 0.25 14.33
C GLY A 147 -1.22 1.41 15.33
N GLN A 148 -0.85 2.63 14.93
CA GLN A 148 -0.78 3.77 15.85
C GLN A 148 -2.12 4.49 16.06
N ASP A 149 -3.05 4.40 15.12
CA ASP A 149 -4.32 5.14 15.19
C ASP A 149 -5.40 4.50 14.30
N SER A 150 -6.40 3.89 14.92
CA SER A 150 -7.52 3.25 14.22
C SER A 150 -8.46 4.23 13.51
N SER A 151 -8.36 5.53 13.81
CA SER A 151 -9.17 6.56 13.14
C SER A 151 -8.48 7.17 11.91
N PHE A 152 -7.25 6.80 11.62
CA PHE A 152 -6.46 7.39 10.52
C PHE A 152 -6.43 8.93 10.60
N ALA A 153 -6.07 9.45 11.78
CA ALA A 153 -6.08 10.88 12.10
C ALA A 153 -7.47 11.54 11.89
N GLY A 154 -8.55 10.81 12.20
CA GLY A 154 -9.93 11.26 12.06
C GLY A 154 -10.49 11.19 10.64
N ASN A 155 -9.77 10.60 9.68
CA ASN A 155 -10.27 10.42 8.32
C ASN A 155 -11.17 9.18 8.16
N GLU A 156 -11.14 8.25 9.13
CA GLU A 156 -11.93 7.02 9.11
C GLU A 156 -12.63 6.79 10.46
N THR A 157 -13.73 6.05 10.43
CA THR A 157 -14.38 5.57 11.66
C THR A 157 -13.72 4.28 12.11
N ALA A 158 -13.20 4.26 13.33
CA ALA A 158 -12.58 3.07 13.91
C ALA A 158 -13.58 1.89 13.90
N GLN A 159 -13.18 0.76 13.28
CA GLN A 159 -14.08 -0.39 13.09
C GLN A 159 -14.13 -1.32 14.30
N GLY A 160 -13.42 -1.01 15.39
CA GLY A 160 -13.46 -1.75 16.64
C GLY A 160 -12.84 -3.15 16.57
N ASN A 161 -12.07 -3.44 15.53
CA ASN A 161 -11.33 -4.69 15.40
C ASN A 161 -10.03 -4.61 16.20
N ALA A 162 -10.13 -4.53 17.52
CA ALA A 162 -8.98 -4.79 18.36
C ALA A 162 -8.51 -6.23 18.11
N ASP A 163 -7.20 -6.43 17.94
CA ASP A 163 -6.65 -7.77 18.03
C ASP A 163 -6.95 -8.35 19.42
N GLY A 164 -6.77 -9.67 19.59
CA GLY A 164 -7.04 -10.33 20.87
C GLY A 164 -6.19 -9.81 22.05
N ASN A 165 -5.29 -8.85 21.82
CA ASN A 165 -4.43 -8.21 22.81
C ASN A 165 -4.85 -6.76 23.13
N GLY A 166 -5.90 -6.25 22.48
CA GLY A 166 -6.51 -4.96 22.78
C GLY A 166 -5.72 -3.73 22.30
N ILE A 167 -4.92 -3.89 21.26
CA ILE A 167 -4.18 -2.80 20.62
C ILE A 167 -4.93 -2.33 19.37
#